data_57525d864ee573e0f20e5e43938ed242
#
_entry.id   57525d864ee573e0f20e5e43938ed242
#
_cell.length_a   1.000
_cell.length_b   1.000
_cell.length_c   1.000
_cell.angle_alpha   90.00
_cell.angle_beta   90.00
_cell.angle_gamma   90.00
#
_symmetry.space_group_name_H-M   'P 1'
#
loop_
_entity.id
_entity.type
_entity.pdbx_description
1 polymer ?
#
loop_
_entity_poly.entity_id
_entity_poly.type
_entity_poly.pdbx_seq_one_letter_code
_entity_poly.pdbx_strand_id
1 'polypeptide(L)' 'MPRYFFHIEGKCPFRDEVGSELRDDRAAWREALSMTRDIETSLQPGGSWTLVVTAGDSVVYRISITSEEG' A
#
# COMPACT_ATOMS: atom_id res chain seq x y z
N MET A 1 -12.52 1.61 16.58
CA MET A 1 -11.87 2.15 15.38
C MET A 1 -11.69 1.04 14.36
N PRO A 2 -11.90 1.30 13.08
CA PRO A 2 -11.69 0.28 12.08
C PRO A 2 -10.23 -0.13 11.98
N ARG A 3 -10.01 -1.37 11.58
CA ARG A 3 -8.67 -1.90 11.38
C ARG A 3 -8.38 -2.00 9.89
N TYR A 4 -7.27 -1.43 9.47
CA TYR A 4 -6.86 -1.40 8.08
C TYR A 4 -5.62 -2.28 7.88
N PHE A 5 -5.56 -2.93 6.73
CA PHE A 5 -4.44 -3.79 6.37
C PHE A 5 -3.79 -3.23 5.11
N PHE A 6 -2.47 -3.20 5.10
CA PHE A 6 -1.69 -2.63 4.01
C PHE A 6 -0.86 -3.73 3.37
N HIS A 7 -1.30 -4.18 2.21
CA HIS A 7 -0.65 -5.26 1.48
C HIS A 7 0.14 -4.71 0.31
N ILE A 8 1.24 -5.36 -0.03
CA ILE A 8 2.06 -4.99 -1.19
C ILE A 8 2.04 -6.15 -2.16
N GLU A 9 1.72 -5.85 -3.42
CA GLU A 9 1.75 -6.81 -4.51
C GLU A 9 2.82 -6.39 -5.50
N GLY A 10 3.49 -7.35 -6.13
CA GLY A 10 4.52 -7.09 -7.10
C GLY A 10 5.68 -8.06 -6.96
N LYS A 11 6.89 -7.57 -7.27
CA LYS A 11 8.08 -8.41 -7.26
C LYS A 11 8.41 -8.95 -5.87
N CYS A 12 8.18 -8.15 -4.83
CA CYS A 12 8.40 -8.57 -3.43
C CYS A 12 7.08 -8.41 -2.66
N PRO A 13 6.14 -9.36 -2.81
CA PRO A 13 4.85 -9.22 -2.17
C PRO A 13 4.94 -9.29 -0.65
N PHE A 14 4.07 -8.54 0.00
CA PHE A 14 3.96 -8.54 1.45
C PHE A 14 2.49 -8.54 1.83
N ARG A 15 2.12 -9.43 2.74
CA ARG A 15 0.76 -9.48 3.26
C ARG A 15 0.75 -9.06 4.73
N ASP A 16 0.02 -7.99 5.02
CA ASP A 16 -0.13 -7.51 6.39
C ASP A 16 -1.18 -8.36 7.10
N GLU A 17 -0.76 -9.04 8.16
CA GLU A 17 -1.65 -9.89 8.94
C GLU A 17 -2.01 -9.27 10.29
N VAL A 18 -1.38 -8.17 10.63
CA VAL A 18 -1.59 -7.49 11.92
C VAL A 18 -2.56 -6.33 11.79
N GLY A 19 -2.36 -5.50 10.78
CA GLY A 19 -3.19 -4.33 10.55
C GLY A 19 -2.88 -3.18 11.49
N SER A 20 -3.59 -2.08 11.28
CA SER A 20 -3.48 -0.88 12.08
C SER A 20 -4.87 -0.32 12.35
N GLU A 21 -5.11 0.08 13.58
CA GLU A 21 -6.36 0.75 13.92
C GLU A 21 -6.23 2.23 13.61
N LEU A 22 -7.06 2.72 12.72
CA LEU A 22 -7.05 4.10 12.28
C LEU A 22 -8.46 4.67 12.38
N ARG A 23 -8.55 5.98 12.54
CA ARG A 23 -9.81 6.67 12.79
C ARG A 23 -10.82 6.47 11.66
N ASP A 24 -10.38 6.62 10.42
CA ASP A 24 -11.25 6.60 9.25
C ASP A 24 -10.42 6.36 7.99
N ASP A 25 -11.10 6.33 6.84
CA ASP A 25 -10.45 6.11 5.55
C ASP A 25 -9.42 7.19 5.22
N ARG A 26 -9.66 8.41 5.68
CA ARG A 26 -8.75 9.52 5.42
C ARG A 26 -7.42 9.31 6.13
N ALA A 27 -7.46 8.80 7.36
CA ALA A 27 -6.24 8.47 8.09
C ALA A 27 -5.51 7.31 7.41
N ALA A 28 -6.26 6.34 6.87
CA ALA A 28 -5.68 5.23 6.12
C ALA A 28 -5.01 5.73 4.84
N TRP A 29 -5.59 6.72 4.16
CA TRP A 29 -4.99 7.32 2.97
C TRP A 29 -3.65 7.96 3.28
N ARG A 30 -3.56 8.71 4.38
CA ARG A 30 -2.32 9.35 4.81
C ARG A 30 -1.24 8.33 5.11
N GLU A 31 -1.62 7.25 5.77
CA GLU A 31 -0.68 6.16 6.09
C GLU A 31 -0.19 5.50 4.80
N ALA A 32 -1.11 5.28 3.85
CA ALA A 32 -0.75 4.71 2.56
C ALA A 32 0.26 5.58 1.81
N LEU A 33 0.07 6.90 1.82
CA LEU A 33 1.01 7.83 1.18
C LEU A 33 2.39 7.78 1.83
N SER A 34 2.43 7.65 3.14
CA SER A 34 3.69 7.54 3.87
C SER A 34 4.43 6.27 3.48
N MET A 35 3.72 5.14 3.40
CA MET A 35 4.31 3.88 2.98
C MET A 35 4.79 3.93 1.53
N THR A 36 4.04 4.62 0.67
CA THR A 36 4.41 4.79 -0.73
C THR A 36 5.78 5.45 -0.87
N ARG A 37 6.07 6.45 -0.06
CA ARG A 37 7.37 7.12 -0.08
C ARG A 37 8.50 6.17 0.26
N ASP A 38 8.30 5.34 1.27
CA ASP A 38 9.33 4.38 1.70
C ASP A 38 9.59 3.36 0.61
N ILE A 39 8.54 2.90 -0.08
CA ILE A 39 8.68 1.91 -1.16
C ILE A 39 9.34 2.54 -2.38
N GLU A 40 9.03 3.80 -2.70
CA GLU A 40 9.60 4.50 -3.85
C GLU A 40 11.13 4.53 -3.79
N THR A 41 11.72 4.62 -2.61
CA THR A 41 13.16 4.65 -2.48
C THR A 41 13.81 3.33 -2.91
N SER A 42 13.05 2.26 -2.94
CA SER A 42 13.51 0.93 -3.34
C SER A 42 13.14 0.57 -4.77
N LEU A 43 12.38 1.43 -5.44
CA LEU A 43 11.89 1.15 -6.79
C LEU A 43 13.03 1.23 -7.80
N GLN A 44 13.15 0.18 -8.61
CA GLN A 44 14.17 0.11 -9.65
C GLN A 44 13.54 0.37 -11.02
N PRO A 45 14.34 0.82 -12.02
CA PRO A 45 13.83 1.00 -13.37
C PRO A 45 13.19 -0.30 -13.90
N GLY A 46 12.02 -0.19 -14.50
CA GLY A 46 11.29 -1.33 -14.98
C GLY A 46 10.49 -2.08 -13.94
N GLY A 47 10.57 -1.65 -12.68
CA GLY A 47 9.83 -2.28 -11.60
C GLY A 47 8.41 -1.75 -11.48
N SER A 48 7.55 -2.55 -10.87
CA SER A 48 6.18 -2.10 -10.54
C SER A 48 5.74 -2.75 -9.24
N TRP A 49 4.84 -2.07 -8.55
CA TRP A 49 4.23 -2.61 -7.35
C TRP A 49 2.89 -1.95 -7.10
N THR A 50 2.07 -2.60 -6.28
CA THR A 50 0.75 -2.09 -5.93
C THR A 50 0.58 -2.18 -4.42
N LEU A 51 0.15 -1.08 -3.83
CA LEU A 51 -0.24 -1.06 -2.42
C LEU A 51 -1.75 -1.20 -2.36
N VAL A 52 -2.23 -2.19 -1.63
CA VAL A 52 -3.66 -2.46 -1.47
C VAL A 52 -4.02 -2.25 -0.01
N VAL A 53 -4.93 -1.33 0.25
CA VAL A 53 -5.43 -1.06 1.60
C VAL A 53 -6.81 -1.65 1.73
N THR A 54 -6.99 -2.53 2.72
CA THR A 54 -8.28 -3.17 2.95
C THR A 54 -8.80 -2.84 4.35
N ALA A 55 -10.11 -2.89 4.49
CA ALA A 55 -10.79 -2.80 5.77
C ALA A 55 -11.88 -3.89 5.76
N GLY A 56 -11.76 -4.87 6.68
CA GLY A 56 -12.61 -6.05 6.60
C GLY A 56 -12.34 -6.80 5.31
N ASP A 57 -13.39 -7.10 4.56
CA ASP A 57 -13.29 -7.80 3.28
C ASP A 57 -13.28 -6.85 2.09
N SER A 58 -13.22 -5.54 2.34
CA SER A 58 -13.33 -4.54 1.29
C SER A 58 -12.00 -3.86 1.01
N VAL A 59 -11.71 -3.66 -0.28
CA VAL A 59 -10.58 -2.83 -0.69
C VAL A 59 -11.03 -1.37 -0.58
N VAL A 60 -10.29 -0.59 0.22
CA VAL A 60 -10.57 0.83 0.42
C VAL A 60 -9.79 1.67 -0.59
N TYR A 61 -8.51 1.36 -0.78
CA TYR A 61 -7.64 2.05 -1.72
C TYR A 61 -6.72 1.07 -2.41
N ARG A 62 -6.32 1.43 -3.62
CA ARG A 62 -5.29 0.70 -4.38
C ARG A 62 -4.42 1.73 -5.08
N ILE A 63 -3.11 1.70 -4.79
CA ILE A 63 -2.15 2.61 -5.40
C ILE A 63 -1.15 1.77 -6.18
N SER A 64 -1.05 2.01 -7.48
CA SER A 64 -0.12 1.29 -8.35
C SER A 64 0.96 2.25 -8.85
N ILE A 65 2.20 1.81 -8.78
CA ILE A 65 3.34 2.58 -9.27
C ILE A 65 4.14 1.70 -10.23
N THR A 66 4.43 2.25 -11.39
CA THR A 66 5.18 1.56 -12.42
C THR A 66 6.33 2.44 -12.88
N SER A 67 7.51 1.87 -12.97
CA SER A 67 8.68 2.54 -13.51
C SER A 67 9.02 1.92 -14.85
N GLU A 68 9.19 2.76 -15.86
CA GLU A 68 9.58 2.32 -17.22
C GLU A 68 10.97 2.83 -17.54
N GLU A 69 11.76 1.98 -18.17
CA GLU A 69 13.07 2.34 -18.66
C GLU A 69 12.94 2.61 -20.15
N GLY A 70 13.05 3.89 -20.50
CA GLY A 70 12.76 4.36 -21.84
C GLY A 70 13.92 4.42 -22.78
#